data_5ecccac27c352032b86e615866f4d620
#
_entry.id   5ecccac27c352032b86e615866f4d620
#
_cell.length_a   1.000
_cell.length_b   1.000
_cell.length_c   1.000
_cell.angle_alpha   90.00
_cell.angle_beta   90.00
_cell.angle_gamma   90.00
#
_symmetry.space_group_name_H-M   'P 1'
#
loop_
_entity.id
_entity.type
_entity.pdbx_description
1 polymer ?
#
loop_
_entity_poly.entity_id
_entity_poly.type
_entity_poly.pdbx_seq_one_letter_code
_entity_poly.pdbx_strand_id
1 'polypeptide(L)'
;MEAIYTVTVSSRGAEGGDRLKRTAAVAIIGGGIMGASTAYYLARRGCGDVVILEKDLLAQASTGLSAGGIRQQFSHPANIRLSQEAVRVFERFEEEFGVDMEFRQVGYLFLAQSEEVWQEFLTNVEIQRQHNVPVEALSPAEIKYRWPYLNVEDLCGGTFCGEDGYADPYMAAMGFANAARRLGVRIEEQIKVMGVRIEGGQVRGVETTRGAVSAPVVVDVAGPWGGEVARMAGFDLPVKPYRRQVFVTKAFEPIQKPVPMVLDIEPAFYFRGEGPGVLMGMSDPDEPSSFNLNWDYSFLEKVIDKAAHRAPILEDAEIGRGWGGLYAITPDDNPIIGSLPGAEGLFCAIGFSGHGFQPSPTVGRILSELILDGATDFDLSPFAHDRFGRVTGKAETRVV
;
A
#
# COMPACT_ATOMS: atom_id res chain seq x y z
N MET A 1 -0.59 -51.53 -4.84
CA MET A 1 -1.92 -51.43 -4.15
C MET A 1 -1.99 -50.03 -3.59
N GLU A 2 -2.50 -49.16 -4.42
CA GLU A 2 -2.73 -47.75 -4.08
C GLU A 2 -4.09 -47.61 -3.42
N ALA A 3 -4.12 -47.08 -2.21
CA ALA A 3 -5.35 -46.80 -1.49
C ALA A 3 -5.91 -45.44 -1.94
N ILE A 4 -6.93 -45.44 -2.76
CA ILE A 4 -7.71 -44.26 -3.17
C ILE A 4 -8.62 -43.90 -1.98
N TYR A 5 -8.33 -42.81 -1.27
CA TYR A 5 -9.24 -42.24 -0.29
C TYR A 5 -10.30 -41.37 -1.02
N THR A 6 -11.49 -41.93 -1.14
CA THR A 6 -12.66 -41.17 -1.61
C THR A 6 -13.19 -40.34 -0.47
N VAL A 7 -12.98 -39.01 -0.53
CA VAL A 7 -13.61 -38.05 0.38
C VAL A 7 -15.05 -37.81 -0.08
N THR A 8 -15.99 -38.36 0.67
CA THR A 8 -17.43 -38.11 0.46
C THR A 8 -17.75 -36.73 1.07
N VAL A 9 -17.94 -35.73 0.22
CA VAL A 9 -18.45 -34.42 0.64
C VAL A 9 -19.95 -34.58 0.89
N SER A 10 -20.35 -34.65 2.16
CA SER A 10 -21.74 -34.59 2.59
C SER A 10 -22.27 -33.17 2.36
N SER A 11 -23.13 -33.00 1.37
CA SER A 11 -23.92 -31.79 1.16
C SER A 11 -24.96 -31.68 2.28
N ARG A 12 -24.58 -31.11 3.43
CA ARG A 12 -25.57 -30.57 4.36
C ARG A 12 -26.05 -29.26 3.79
N GLY A 13 -27.35 -29.18 3.53
CA GLY A 13 -28.02 -28.01 2.98
C GLY A 13 -27.72 -26.73 3.79
N ALA A 14 -27.22 -25.74 3.10
CA ALA A 14 -27.01 -24.41 3.62
C ALA A 14 -28.35 -23.65 3.64
N GLU A 15 -29.23 -24.00 4.57
CA GLU A 15 -30.36 -23.16 4.98
C GLU A 15 -29.94 -22.43 6.25
N GLY A 16 -29.34 -21.25 6.09
CA GLY A 16 -28.86 -20.40 7.18
C GLY A 16 -27.78 -19.43 6.70
N GLY A 17 -27.87 -18.96 5.44
CA GLY A 17 -26.98 -17.88 4.97
C GLY A 17 -27.20 -16.64 5.83
N ASP A 18 -26.16 -16.29 6.61
CA ASP A 18 -26.16 -15.11 7.47
C ASP A 18 -26.56 -13.90 6.62
N ARG A 19 -27.76 -13.34 6.90
CA ARG A 19 -28.29 -12.22 6.14
C ARG A 19 -27.45 -11.00 6.47
N LEU A 20 -26.83 -10.39 5.47
CA LEU A 20 -26.14 -9.10 5.60
C LEU A 20 -26.99 -8.14 6.45
N LYS A 21 -26.42 -7.67 7.56
CA LYS A 21 -27.09 -6.67 8.40
C LYS A 21 -27.23 -5.38 7.59
N ARG A 22 -28.45 -4.90 7.46
CA ARG A 22 -28.80 -3.80 6.54
C ARG A 22 -28.53 -2.40 7.09
N THR A 23 -27.87 -2.29 8.25
CA THR A 23 -27.52 -1.01 8.88
C THR A 23 -26.10 -1.04 9.40
N ALA A 24 -25.45 0.10 9.39
CA ALA A 24 -24.16 0.35 10.04
C ALA A 24 -24.08 1.82 10.46
N ALA A 25 -23.26 2.14 11.46
CA ALA A 25 -22.88 3.53 11.74
C ALA A 25 -21.87 4.02 10.69
N VAL A 26 -20.92 3.15 10.32
CA VAL A 26 -19.90 3.42 9.28
C VAL A 26 -19.81 2.21 8.36
N ALA A 27 -19.92 2.43 7.04
CA ALA A 27 -19.65 1.43 6.02
C ALA A 27 -18.33 1.76 5.30
N ILE A 28 -17.36 0.86 5.39
CA ILE A 28 -16.03 0.99 4.78
C ILE A 28 -16.00 0.14 3.52
N ILE A 29 -15.68 0.74 2.38
CA ILE A 29 -15.59 0.06 1.09
C ILE A 29 -14.13 -0.29 0.80
N GLY A 30 -13.80 -1.58 0.90
CA GLY A 30 -12.45 -2.13 0.69
C GLY A 30 -11.87 -2.75 1.95
N GLY A 31 -11.51 -4.04 1.86
CA GLY A 31 -10.93 -4.86 2.93
C GLY A 31 -9.41 -5.01 2.81
N GLY A 32 -8.72 -4.03 2.21
CA GLY A 32 -7.28 -3.90 2.24
C GLY A 32 -6.76 -3.33 3.56
N ILE A 33 -5.45 -3.07 3.64
CA ILE A 33 -4.80 -2.52 4.84
C ILE A 33 -5.43 -1.19 5.29
N MET A 34 -5.82 -0.31 4.35
CA MET A 34 -6.47 0.97 4.65
C MET A 34 -7.81 0.76 5.36
N GLY A 35 -8.64 -0.16 4.84
CA GLY A 35 -9.94 -0.46 5.46
C GLY A 35 -9.80 -1.13 6.81
N ALA A 36 -8.88 -2.06 6.94
CA ALA A 36 -8.62 -2.77 8.19
C ALA A 36 -8.12 -1.82 9.30
N SER A 37 -7.14 -0.95 8.98
CA SER A 37 -6.64 0.04 9.94
C SER A 37 -7.68 1.08 10.30
N THR A 38 -8.43 1.62 9.31
CA THR A 38 -9.51 2.59 9.57
C THR A 38 -10.58 2.00 10.49
N ALA A 39 -11.02 0.77 10.21
CA ALA A 39 -12.01 0.08 11.04
C ALA A 39 -11.51 -0.15 12.48
N TYR A 40 -10.24 -0.54 12.63
CA TYR A 40 -9.60 -0.72 13.93
C TYR A 40 -9.62 0.58 14.74
N TYR A 41 -9.15 1.70 14.16
CA TYR A 41 -9.08 2.96 14.88
C TYR A 41 -10.46 3.53 15.21
N LEU A 42 -11.45 3.38 14.34
CA LEU A 42 -12.85 3.72 14.64
C LEU A 42 -13.38 2.94 15.84
N ALA A 43 -13.25 1.60 15.80
CA ALA A 43 -13.73 0.74 16.86
C ALA A 43 -12.98 0.94 18.18
N ARG A 44 -11.66 1.11 18.14
CA ARG A 44 -10.81 1.42 19.32
C ARG A 44 -11.26 2.71 20.02
N ARG A 45 -11.76 3.68 19.25
CA ARG A 45 -12.31 4.95 19.76
C ARG A 45 -13.78 4.88 20.14
N GLY A 46 -14.38 3.68 20.17
CA GLY A 46 -15.74 3.45 20.63
C GLY A 46 -16.83 3.62 19.56
N CYS A 47 -16.46 3.75 18.27
CA CYS A 47 -17.43 3.70 17.19
C CYS A 47 -18.04 2.30 17.10
N GLY A 48 -19.28 2.15 17.53
CA GLY A 48 -20.03 0.91 17.38
C GLY A 48 -20.54 0.72 15.95
N ASP A 49 -20.83 -0.54 15.58
CA ASP A 49 -21.49 -0.91 14.32
C ASP A 49 -20.76 -0.45 13.05
N VAL A 50 -19.45 -0.72 12.98
CA VAL A 50 -18.63 -0.54 11.78
C VAL A 50 -18.70 -1.81 10.94
N VAL A 51 -18.82 -1.65 9.60
CA VAL A 51 -18.75 -2.77 8.65
C VAL A 51 -17.74 -2.49 7.55
N ILE A 52 -16.87 -3.47 7.28
CA ILE A 52 -16.05 -3.52 6.06
C ILE A 52 -16.80 -4.33 5.02
N LEU A 53 -16.91 -3.80 3.80
CA LEU A 53 -17.49 -4.47 2.64
C LEU A 53 -16.36 -4.73 1.62
N GLU A 54 -15.98 -5.99 1.47
CA GLU A 54 -14.91 -6.42 0.57
C GLU A 54 -15.49 -7.26 -0.57
N LYS A 55 -15.14 -6.92 -1.81
CA LYS A 55 -15.65 -7.61 -3.01
C LYS A 55 -15.09 -9.03 -3.18
N ASP A 56 -13.87 -9.23 -2.70
CA ASP A 56 -13.15 -10.52 -2.75
C ASP A 56 -12.88 -11.02 -1.33
N LEU A 57 -11.69 -11.50 -1.03
CA LEU A 57 -11.23 -11.81 0.32
C LEU A 57 -10.33 -10.69 0.85
N LEU A 58 -10.23 -10.59 2.17
CA LEU A 58 -9.42 -9.58 2.84
C LEU A 58 -7.97 -9.59 2.34
N ALA A 59 -7.45 -8.40 2.09
CA ALA A 59 -6.05 -8.12 1.77
C ALA A 59 -5.49 -8.85 0.53
N GLN A 60 -6.30 -9.48 -0.31
CA GLN A 60 -5.81 -10.25 -1.47
C GLN A 60 -5.55 -9.42 -2.73
N ALA A 61 -5.94 -8.14 -2.75
CA ALA A 61 -5.62 -7.22 -3.85
C ALA A 61 -4.26 -6.55 -3.62
N SER A 62 -4.14 -5.24 -3.91
CA SER A 62 -2.88 -4.49 -3.84
C SER A 62 -2.11 -4.67 -2.53
N THR A 63 -2.79 -4.87 -1.40
CA THR A 63 -2.15 -5.11 -0.10
C THR A 63 -1.32 -6.39 -0.12
N GLY A 64 -1.93 -7.54 -0.38
CA GLY A 64 -1.24 -8.84 -0.36
C GLY A 64 -0.31 -9.07 -1.54
N LEU A 65 -0.43 -8.25 -2.60
CA LEU A 65 0.43 -8.30 -3.79
C LEU A 65 1.55 -7.26 -3.76
N SER A 66 1.66 -6.48 -2.68
CA SER A 66 2.67 -5.44 -2.48
C SER A 66 4.05 -6.01 -2.16
N ALA A 67 5.10 -5.30 -2.55
CA ALA A 67 6.47 -5.59 -2.12
C ALA A 67 6.74 -5.31 -0.63
N GLY A 68 5.80 -4.67 0.07
CA GLY A 68 5.86 -4.47 1.52
C GLY A 68 6.84 -3.42 2.01
N GLY A 69 7.29 -2.51 1.15
CA GLY A 69 8.25 -1.46 1.54
C GLY A 69 7.68 -0.51 2.59
N ILE A 70 8.52 -0.15 3.57
CA ILE A 70 8.26 0.82 4.62
C ILE A 70 9.44 1.78 4.66
N ARG A 71 9.21 3.05 4.34
CA ARG A 71 10.26 4.07 4.26
C ARG A 71 9.80 5.42 4.79
N GLN A 72 10.76 6.22 5.24
CA GLN A 72 10.57 7.60 5.68
C GLN A 72 11.15 8.59 4.66
N GLN A 73 11.94 8.10 3.70
CA GLN A 73 12.60 8.88 2.66
C GLN A 73 11.58 9.37 1.60
N PHE A 74 10.92 10.50 1.88
CA PHE A 74 10.03 11.21 0.96
C PHE A 74 10.54 12.62 0.67
N SER A 75 10.06 13.24 -0.41
CA SER A 75 10.36 14.62 -0.79
C SER A 75 9.42 15.63 -0.15
N HIS A 76 8.20 15.20 0.22
CA HIS A 76 7.19 16.07 0.81
C HIS A 76 7.07 15.87 2.32
N PRO A 77 7.17 16.95 3.15
CA PRO A 77 7.10 16.88 4.61
C PRO A 77 5.88 16.14 5.17
N ALA A 78 4.71 16.28 4.52
CA ALA A 78 3.50 15.57 4.96
C ALA A 78 3.65 14.04 4.80
N ASN A 79 4.25 13.55 3.71
CA ASN A 79 4.51 12.13 3.53
C ASN A 79 5.55 11.61 4.52
N ILE A 80 6.60 12.39 4.82
CA ILE A 80 7.57 12.06 5.86
C ILE A 80 6.84 11.86 7.21
N ARG A 81 5.99 12.82 7.60
CA ARG A 81 5.24 12.74 8.86
C ARG A 81 4.29 11.55 8.90
N LEU A 82 3.54 11.30 7.81
CA LEU A 82 2.65 10.12 7.70
C LEU A 82 3.42 8.83 7.95
N SER A 83 4.60 8.69 7.34
CA SER A 83 5.42 7.49 7.43
C SER A 83 6.10 7.33 8.79
N GLN A 84 6.62 8.41 9.39
CA GLN A 84 7.24 8.37 10.72
C GLN A 84 6.25 7.92 11.81
N GLU A 85 5.01 8.42 11.76
CA GLU A 85 3.98 8.00 12.70
C GLU A 85 3.62 6.51 12.50
N ALA A 86 3.56 6.06 11.24
CA ALA A 86 3.26 4.67 10.90
C ALA A 86 4.38 3.70 11.30
N VAL A 87 5.65 4.07 11.10
CA VAL A 87 6.81 3.24 11.50
C VAL A 87 6.75 2.94 13.00
N ARG A 88 6.43 3.92 13.85
CA ARG A 88 6.27 3.70 15.30
C ARG A 88 5.18 2.69 15.66
N VAL A 89 4.12 2.60 14.86
CA VAL A 89 3.08 1.58 15.03
C VAL A 89 3.60 0.21 14.59
N PHE A 90 4.30 0.14 13.47
CA PHE A 90 4.86 -1.10 12.95
C PHE A 90 5.97 -1.68 13.84
N GLU A 91 6.80 -0.85 14.46
CA GLU A 91 7.81 -1.28 15.44
C GLU A 91 7.21 -2.00 16.66
N ARG A 92 5.96 -1.68 17.00
CA ARG A 92 5.23 -2.27 18.13
C ARG A 92 4.09 -3.17 17.70
N PHE A 93 4.07 -3.57 16.41
CA PHE A 93 2.92 -4.24 15.83
C PHE A 93 2.62 -5.60 16.49
N GLU A 94 3.63 -6.41 16.72
CA GLU A 94 3.46 -7.70 17.40
C GLU A 94 2.95 -7.52 18.83
N GLU A 95 3.50 -6.55 19.57
CA GLU A 95 3.04 -6.23 20.94
C GLU A 95 1.57 -5.79 20.96
N GLU A 96 1.16 -4.91 20.04
CA GLU A 96 -0.17 -4.32 20.02
C GLU A 96 -1.23 -5.24 19.40
N PHE A 97 -0.90 -5.98 18.34
CA PHE A 97 -1.85 -6.76 17.56
C PHE A 97 -1.73 -8.28 17.75
N GLY A 98 -0.63 -8.77 18.34
CA GLY A 98 -0.36 -10.20 18.54
C GLY A 98 -0.03 -10.93 17.24
N VAL A 99 0.52 -10.24 16.25
CA VAL A 99 0.88 -10.76 14.93
C VAL A 99 2.28 -10.25 14.57
N ASP A 100 3.22 -11.16 14.32
CA ASP A 100 4.50 -10.80 13.69
C ASP A 100 4.25 -10.57 12.19
N MET A 101 4.38 -9.33 11.76
CA MET A 101 4.29 -8.95 10.34
C MET A 101 5.66 -8.98 9.65
N GLU A 102 6.65 -9.56 10.30
CA GLU A 102 8.02 -9.66 9.79
C GLU A 102 8.65 -8.30 9.40
N PHE A 103 8.41 -7.26 10.19
CA PHE A 103 9.02 -5.96 9.93
C PHE A 103 10.55 -6.06 10.10
N ARG A 104 11.26 -5.93 8.99
CA ARG A 104 12.72 -5.97 8.92
C ARG A 104 13.24 -4.57 8.65
N GLN A 105 13.75 -3.90 9.69
CA GLN A 105 14.45 -2.62 9.57
C GLN A 105 15.91 -2.88 9.15
N VAL A 106 16.08 -3.20 7.88
CA VAL A 106 17.37 -3.50 7.23
C VAL A 106 17.79 -2.42 6.25
N GLY A 107 17.03 -1.36 6.21
CA GLY A 107 17.26 -0.16 5.45
C GLY A 107 16.60 -0.14 4.07
N TYR A 108 16.57 1.07 3.54
CA TYR A 108 16.14 1.40 2.19
C TYR A 108 17.24 2.19 1.52
N LEU A 109 17.71 1.71 0.37
CA LEU A 109 18.78 2.30 -0.42
C LEU A 109 18.23 2.78 -1.76
N PHE A 110 18.23 4.10 -1.97
CA PHE A 110 17.96 4.71 -3.27
C PHE A 110 19.26 4.96 -4.01
N LEU A 111 19.29 4.64 -5.29
CA LEU A 111 20.47 4.80 -6.17
C LEU A 111 20.17 5.82 -7.26
N ALA A 112 21.11 6.72 -7.51
CA ALA A 112 21.06 7.76 -8.53
C ALA A 112 22.15 7.52 -9.57
N GLN A 113 21.77 7.40 -10.86
CA GLN A 113 22.69 7.22 -11.97
C GLN A 113 23.10 8.56 -12.60
N SER A 114 22.19 9.54 -12.63
CA SER A 114 22.47 10.87 -13.17
C SER A 114 22.77 11.90 -12.08
N GLU A 115 23.56 12.91 -12.44
CA GLU A 115 23.87 14.03 -11.56
C GLU A 115 22.60 14.80 -11.18
N GLU A 116 21.62 14.92 -12.09
CA GLU A 116 20.34 15.58 -11.83
C GLU A 116 19.58 14.89 -10.69
N VAL A 117 19.44 13.57 -10.75
CA VAL A 117 18.79 12.78 -9.69
C VAL A 117 19.58 12.84 -8.39
N TRP A 118 20.91 12.81 -8.47
CA TRP A 118 21.75 12.92 -7.29
C TRP A 118 21.57 14.26 -6.57
N GLN A 119 21.54 15.37 -7.29
CA GLN A 119 21.30 16.70 -6.71
C GLN A 119 19.90 16.82 -6.11
N GLU A 120 18.90 16.19 -6.72
CA GLU A 120 17.56 16.08 -6.13
C GLU A 120 17.60 15.29 -4.81
N PHE A 121 18.31 14.16 -4.78
CA PHE A 121 18.47 13.37 -3.56
C PHE A 121 19.12 14.17 -2.44
N LEU A 122 20.18 14.92 -2.73
CA LEU A 122 20.83 15.77 -1.73
C LEU A 122 19.86 16.83 -1.18
N THR A 123 19.03 17.41 -2.03
CA THR A 123 17.97 18.34 -1.59
C THR A 123 16.96 17.65 -0.69
N ASN A 124 16.53 16.43 -1.04
CA ASN A 124 15.59 15.65 -0.22
C ASN A 124 16.21 15.24 1.11
N VAL A 125 17.50 14.89 1.14
CA VAL A 125 18.26 14.60 2.37
C VAL A 125 18.18 15.76 3.37
N GLU A 126 18.33 17.00 2.90
CA GLU A 126 18.23 18.19 3.76
C GLU A 126 16.81 18.30 4.35
N ILE A 127 15.76 18.10 3.55
CA ILE A 127 14.37 18.11 4.02
C ILE A 127 14.14 16.99 5.04
N GLN A 128 14.57 15.78 4.73
CA GLN A 128 14.39 14.60 5.56
C GLN A 128 15.08 14.76 6.92
N ARG A 129 16.30 15.29 6.94
CA ARG A 129 17.05 15.58 8.19
C ARG A 129 16.39 16.66 9.03
N GLN A 130 15.81 17.71 8.41
CA GLN A 130 15.01 18.71 9.13
C GLN A 130 13.79 18.11 9.84
N HIS A 131 13.29 16.97 9.32
CA HIS A 131 12.21 16.18 9.90
C HIS A 131 12.71 14.99 10.76
N ASN A 132 14.00 14.99 11.16
CA ASN A 132 14.62 13.95 11.97
C ASN A 132 14.61 12.54 11.35
N VAL A 133 14.63 12.42 10.03
CA VAL A 133 14.88 11.13 9.36
C VAL A 133 16.41 10.91 9.36
N PRO A 134 16.91 9.78 9.89
CA PRO A 134 18.36 9.52 9.97
C PRO A 134 18.90 9.01 8.61
N VAL A 135 18.73 9.81 7.56
CA VAL A 135 19.17 9.47 6.21
C VAL A 135 20.63 9.83 6.00
N GLU A 136 21.35 8.93 5.35
CA GLU A 136 22.73 9.09 4.91
C GLU A 136 22.79 9.31 3.39
N ALA A 137 23.62 10.26 2.96
CA ALA A 137 24.03 10.38 1.56
C ALA A 137 25.35 9.61 1.40
N LEU A 138 25.40 8.67 0.46
CA LEU A 138 26.49 7.74 0.27
C LEU A 138 27.15 7.91 -1.11
N SER A 139 28.48 7.92 -1.15
CA SER A 139 29.23 7.80 -2.39
C SER A 139 29.15 6.39 -2.97
N PRO A 140 29.41 6.19 -4.27
CA PRO A 140 29.48 4.86 -4.87
C PRO A 140 30.47 3.91 -4.16
N ALA A 141 31.59 4.44 -3.68
CA ALA A 141 32.59 3.65 -2.94
C ALA A 141 32.05 3.14 -1.59
N GLU A 142 31.28 3.97 -0.85
CA GLU A 142 30.64 3.57 0.39
C GLU A 142 29.53 2.56 0.15
N ILE A 143 28.75 2.72 -0.93
CA ILE A 143 27.74 1.74 -1.35
C ILE A 143 28.40 0.40 -1.66
N LYS A 144 29.47 0.38 -2.45
CA LYS A 144 30.22 -0.84 -2.79
C LYS A 144 30.83 -1.51 -1.57
N TYR A 145 31.30 -0.73 -0.62
CA TYR A 145 31.85 -1.26 0.63
C TYR A 145 30.80 -1.95 1.50
N ARG A 146 29.60 -1.34 1.62
CA ARG A 146 28.48 -1.89 2.44
C ARG A 146 27.81 -3.08 1.73
N TRP A 147 27.62 -3.01 0.41
CA TRP A 147 26.95 -4.03 -0.40
C TRP A 147 27.80 -4.42 -1.60
N PRO A 148 28.82 -5.28 -1.38
CA PRO A 148 29.80 -5.65 -2.43
C PRO A 148 29.19 -6.30 -3.67
N TYR A 149 27.99 -6.85 -3.57
CA TYR A 149 27.25 -7.46 -4.68
C TYR A 149 26.63 -6.43 -5.65
N LEU A 150 26.58 -5.14 -5.29
CA LEU A 150 26.05 -4.10 -6.17
C LEU A 150 27.10 -3.65 -7.19
N ASN A 151 26.68 -3.48 -8.43
CA ASN A 151 27.38 -2.69 -9.41
C ASN A 151 27.15 -1.19 -9.10
N VAL A 152 28.23 -0.42 -9.04
CA VAL A 152 28.19 1.01 -8.70
C VAL A 152 28.89 1.89 -9.75
N GLU A 153 29.32 1.30 -10.88
CA GLU A 153 30.13 1.99 -11.88
C GLU A 153 29.39 3.12 -12.58
N ASP A 154 28.08 3.01 -12.67
CA ASP A 154 27.16 3.97 -13.29
C ASP A 154 26.50 4.92 -12.30
N LEU A 155 26.86 4.86 -11.01
CA LEU A 155 26.19 5.66 -9.96
C LEU A 155 26.91 6.99 -9.70
N CYS A 156 26.12 8.05 -9.52
CA CYS A 156 26.55 9.31 -8.92
C CYS A 156 26.54 9.25 -7.38
N GLY A 157 25.64 8.48 -6.79
CA GLY A 157 25.51 8.29 -5.36
C GLY A 157 24.24 7.55 -4.96
N GLY A 158 23.93 7.54 -3.67
CA GLY A 158 22.68 6.99 -3.15
C GLY A 158 22.34 7.54 -1.78
N THR A 159 21.08 7.32 -1.36
CA THR A 159 20.64 7.66 0.00
C THR A 159 20.18 6.42 0.73
N PHE A 160 20.50 6.34 2.01
CA PHE A 160 20.19 5.19 2.86
C PHE A 160 19.60 5.62 4.18
N CYS A 161 18.51 4.99 4.59
CA CYS A 161 17.94 5.10 5.94
C CYS A 161 17.83 3.72 6.57
N GLY A 162 18.59 3.46 7.63
CA GLY A 162 18.64 2.16 8.30
C GLY A 162 17.36 1.82 9.08
N GLU A 163 16.55 2.82 9.46
CA GLU A 163 15.26 2.64 10.14
C GLU A 163 14.12 2.27 9.19
N ASP A 164 14.34 2.40 7.88
CA ASP A 164 13.44 1.93 6.84
C ASP A 164 13.61 0.41 6.63
N GLY A 165 12.71 -0.19 5.85
CA GLY A 165 12.80 -1.61 5.57
C GLY A 165 11.57 -2.14 4.84
N TYR A 166 11.14 -3.34 5.18
CA TYR A 166 9.96 -3.98 4.60
C TYR A 166 9.32 -4.96 5.57
N ALA A 167 8.08 -5.32 5.28
CA ALA A 167 7.29 -6.24 6.10
C ALA A 167 6.37 -7.09 5.21
N ASP A 168 5.63 -8.03 5.81
CA ASP A 168 4.53 -8.74 5.17
C ASP A 168 3.23 -7.90 5.25
N PRO A 169 2.75 -7.33 4.13
CA PRO A 169 1.56 -6.48 4.15
C PRO A 169 0.27 -7.24 4.43
N TYR A 170 0.22 -8.52 4.07
CA TYR A 170 -0.94 -9.37 4.35
C TYR A 170 -1.06 -9.62 5.85
N MET A 171 0.04 -9.97 6.52
CA MET A 171 0.06 -10.18 7.97
C MET A 171 -0.30 -8.90 8.73
N ALA A 172 0.19 -7.74 8.28
CA ALA A 172 -0.18 -6.46 8.85
C ALA A 172 -1.68 -6.17 8.70
N ALA A 173 -2.26 -6.38 7.51
CA ALA A 173 -3.69 -6.19 7.29
C ALA A 173 -4.54 -7.13 8.14
N MET A 174 -4.13 -8.39 8.26
CA MET A 174 -4.81 -9.38 9.11
C MET A 174 -4.70 -9.04 10.59
N GLY A 175 -3.56 -8.48 11.04
CA GLY A 175 -3.41 -7.97 12.41
C GLY A 175 -4.44 -6.91 12.74
N PHE A 176 -4.57 -5.87 11.91
CA PHE A 176 -5.61 -4.84 12.05
C PHE A 176 -7.02 -5.41 11.95
N ALA A 177 -7.31 -6.25 10.95
CA ALA A 177 -8.64 -6.82 10.75
C ALA A 177 -9.08 -7.69 11.95
N ASN A 178 -8.19 -8.51 12.48
CA ASN A 178 -8.47 -9.34 13.64
C ASN A 178 -8.66 -8.49 14.92
N ALA A 179 -7.86 -7.44 15.09
CA ALA A 179 -8.05 -6.50 16.19
C ALA A 179 -9.41 -5.77 16.06
N ALA A 180 -9.76 -5.32 14.87
CA ALA A 180 -11.07 -4.72 14.60
C ALA A 180 -12.24 -5.68 14.89
N ARG A 181 -12.13 -6.96 14.48
CA ARG A 181 -13.13 -8.00 14.80
C ARG A 181 -13.32 -8.19 16.31
N ARG A 182 -12.21 -8.22 17.08
CA ARG A 182 -12.27 -8.32 18.54
C ARG A 182 -13.00 -7.13 19.19
N LEU A 183 -12.99 -5.97 18.51
CA LEU A 183 -13.72 -4.77 18.94
C LEU A 183 -15.16 -4.68 18.38
N GLY A 184 -15.63 -5.73 17.70
CA GLY A 184 -17.02 -5.82 17.20
C GLY A 184 -17.23 -5.33 15.77
N VAL A 185 -16.18 -5.02 15.02
CA VAL A 185 -16.30 -4.70 13.58
C VAL A 185 -16.75 -5.92 12.80
N ARG A 186 -17.76 -5.73 11.96
CA ARG A 186 -18.19 -6.74 10.98
C ARG A 186 -17.35 -6.64 9.72
N ILE A 187 -16.90 -7.77 9.21
CA ILE A 187 -16.15 -7.86 7.95
C ILE A 187 -16.91 -8.81 7.05
N GLU A 188 -17.44 -8.26 5.99
CA GLU A 188 -18.28 -8.94 5.00
C GLU A 188 -17.49 -9.09 3.70
N GLU A 189 -17.03 -10.30 3.45
CA GLU A 189 -16.26 -10.65 2.25
C GLU A 189 -17.19 -11.12 1.13
N GLN A 190 -16.70 -11.06 -0.11
CA GLN A 190 -17.45 -11.42 -1.32
C GLN A 190 -18.74 -10.59 -1.49
N ILE A 191 -18.67 -9.32 -1.05
CA ILE A 191 -19.76 -8.35 -1.18
C ILE A 191 -19.25 -7.12 -1.94
N LYS A 192 -19.62 -7.03 -3.20
CA LYS A 192 -19.27 -5.89 -4.04
C LYS A 192 -20.25 -4.73 -3.81
N VAL A 193 -19.74 -3.54 -3.54
CA VAL A 193 -20.51 -2.29 -3.56
C VAL A 193 -20.76 -1.92 -5.01
N MET A 194 -22.01 -1.60 -5.33
CA MET A 194 -22.51 -1.30 -6.67
C MET A 194 -22.95 0.15 -6.81
N GLY A 195 -23.12 0.87 -5.69
CA GLY A 195 -23.54 2.27 -5.68
C GLY A 195 -23.43 2.89 -4.29
N VAL A 196 -23.26 4.21 -4.24
CA VAL A 196 -23.32 5.02 -3.02
C VAL A 196 -24.61 5.83 -3.06
N ARG A 197 -25.43 5.72 -2.01
CA ARG A 197 -26.70 6.45 -1.92
C ARG A 197 -26.49 7.79 -1.26
N ILE A 198 -26.85 8.86 -1.98
CA ILE A 198 -26.80 10.24 -1.50
C ILE A 198 -28.18 10.88 -1.72
N GLU A 199 -28.74 11.47 -0.69
CA GLU A 199 -30.03 12.15 -0.73
C GLU A 199 -29.89 13.52 -0.05
N GLY A 200 -30.24 14.59 -0.78
CA GLY A 200 -30.12 15.97 -0.26
C GLY A 200 -28.70 16.35 0.15
N GLY A 201 -27.67 15.83 -0.52
CA GLY A 201 -26.27 16.09 -0.20
C GLY A 201 -25.73 15.29 0.99
N GLN A 202 -26.51 14.35 1.54
CA GLN A 202 -26.10 13.50 2.66
C GLN A 202 -26.01 12.04 2.23
N VAL A 203 -24.98 11.34 2.69
CA VAL A 203 -24.85 9.89 2.52
C VAL A 203 -25.96 9.15 3.27
N ARG A 204 -26.56 8.14 2.62
CA ARG A 204 -27.57 7.24 3.19
C ARG A 204 -27.13 5.79 3.23
N GLY A 205 -25.94 5.48 2.71
CA GLY A 205 -25.38 4.14 2.68
C GLY A 205 -24.97 3.69 1.28
N VAL A 206 -24.91 2.39 1.08
CA VAL A 206 -24.44 1.77 -0.16
C VAL A 206 -25.41 0.71 -0.68
N GLU A 207 -25.42 0.51 -1.99
CA GLU A 207 -26.02 -0.65 -2.66
C GLU A 207 -24.95 -1.71 -2.87
N THR A 208 -25.27 -2.97 -2.58
CA THR A 208 -24.34 -4.09 -2.73
C THR A 208 -24.94 -5.25 -3.49
N THR A 209 -24.12 -6.22 -3.89
CA THR A 209 -24.57 -7.48 -4.50
C THR A 209 -25.49 -8.32 -3.60
N ARG A 210 -25.54 -8.02 -2.30
CA ARG A 210 -26.44 -8.69 -1.32
C ARG A 210 -27.53 -7.76 -0.76
N GLY A 211 -27.77 -6.62 -1.40
CA GLY A 211 -28.77 -5.62 -1.04
C GLY A 211 -28.19 -4.40 -0.36
N ALA A 212 -29.03 -3.44 0.00
CA ALA A 212 -28.61 -2.16 0.56
C ALA A 212 -28.13 -2.27 2.01
N VAL A 213 -27.11 -1.48 2.34
CA VAL A 213 -26.67 -1.20 3.71
C VAL A 213 -26.86 0.30 3.97
N SER A 214 -27.73 0.64 4.91
CA SER A 214 -27.93 2.02 5.33
C SER A 214 -26.84 2.43 6.32
N ALA A 215 -26.16 3.53 6.02
CA ALA A 215 -25.10 4.09 6.86
C ALA A 215 -25.03 5.61 6.66
N PRO A 216 -24.96 6.42 7.73
CA PRO A 216 -24.76 7.87 7.62
C PRO A 216 -23.33 8.24 7.21
N VAL A 217 -22.39 7.32 7.36
CA VAL A 217 -20.99 7.50 6.98
C VAL A 217 -20.54 6.37 6.06
N VAL A 218 -19.92 6.73 4.94
CA VAL A 218 -19.29 5.81 3.98
C VAL A 218 -17.84 6.23 3.79
N VAL A 219 -16.93 5.26 3.81
CA VAL A 219 -15.49 5.49 3.62
C VAL A 219 -15.02 4.71 2.40
N ASP A 220 -14.56 5.43 1.38
CA ASP A 220 -13.92 4.84 0.20
C ASP A 220 -12.43 4.62 0.46
N VAL A 221 -12.04 3.37 0.63
CA VAL A 221 -10.65 2.91 0.73
C VAL A 221 -10.43 1.72 -0.20
N ALA A 222 -11.12 1.75 -1.35
CA ALA A 222 -11.14 0.67 -2.32
C ALA A 222 -9.88 0.58 -3.22
N GLY A 223 -8.78 1.26 -2.84
CA GLY A 223 -7.50 1.20 -3.53
C GLY A 223 -7.62 1.53 -5.02
N PRO A 224 -7.22 0.61 -5.94
CA PRO A 224 -7.30 0.84 -7.39
C PRO A 224 -8.72 1.07 -7.92
N TRP A 225 -9.75 0.61 -7.21
CA TRP A 225 -11.16 0.82 -7.55
C TRP A 225 -11.75 2.09 -6.94
N GLY A 226 -10.99 2.84 -6.13
CA GLY A 226 -11.47 4.05 -5.44
C GLY A 226 -12.03 5.11 -6.39
N GLY A 227 -11.41 5.32 -7.56
CA GLY A 227 -11.96 6.22 -8.58
C GLY A 227 -13.32 5.76 -9.15
N GLU A 228 -13.58 4.44 -9.21
CA GLU A 228 -14.89 3.91 -9.60
C GLU A 228 -15.92 4.11 -8.50
N VAL A 229 -15.54 3.88 -7.24
CA VAL A 229 -16.40 4.12 -6.07
C VAL A 229 -16.74 5.60 -5.95
N ALA A 230 -15.77 6.50 -6.12
CA ALA A 230 -16.00 7.95 -6.13
C ALA A 230 -17.03 8.36 -7.23
N ARG A 231 -16.93 7.79 -8.43
CA ARG A 231 -17.91 8.02 -9.52
C ARG A 231 -19.31 7.53 -9.18
N MET A 232 -19.47 6.45 -8.41
CA MET A 232 -20.78 6.01 -7.90
C MET A 232 -21.44 7.06 -6.98
N ALA A 233 -20.61 7.91 -6.36
CA ALA A 233 -21.04 9.03 -5.50
C ALA A 233 -21.11 10.38 -6.26
N GLY A 234 -20.85 10.39 -7.58
CA GLY A 234 -20.89 11.59 -8.40
C GLY A 234 -19.58 12.40 -8.45
N PHE A 235 -18.47 11.85 -7.95
CA PHE A 235 -17.14 12.48 -7.98
C PHE A 235 -16.24 11.86 -9.03
N ASP A 236 -15.58 12.70 -9.83
CA ASP A 236 -14.54 12.24 -10.77
C ASP A 236 -13.15 12.55 -10.19
N LEU A 237 -12.65 11.62 -9.40
CA LEU A 237 -11.31 11.71 -8.79
C LEU A 237 -10.27 11.07 -9.73
N PRO A 238 -9.12 11.74 -9.96
CA PRO A 238 -8.14 11.30 -10.95
C PRO A 238 -7.25 10.15 -10.41
N VAL A 239 -7.86 9.05 -10.03
CA VAL A 239 -7.19 7.83 -9.58
C VAL A 239 -7.33 6.75 -10.65
N LYS A 240 -6.20 6.24 -11.15
CA LYS A 240 -6.17 5.23 -12.21
C LYS A 240 -5.39 4.00 -11.77
N PRO A 241 -5.86 2.78 -12.10
CA PRO A 241 -5.13 1.54 -11.84
C PRO A 241 -4.03 1.32 -12.88
N TYR A 242 -2.83 0.94 -12.43
CA TYR A 242 -1.73 0.49 -13.28
C TYR A 242 -1.11 -0.78 -12.72
N ARG A 243 -0.88 -1.76 -13.60
CA ARG A 243 -0.23 -3.00 -13.21
C ARG A 243 1.23 -2.75 -12.84
N ARG A 244 1.67 -3.47 -11.79
CA ARG A 244 3.08 -3.64 -11.43
C ARG A 244 3.36 -5.12 -11.28
N GLN A 245 4.47 -5.58 -11.85
CA GLN A 245 4.80 -6.99 -11.87
C GLN A 245 5.96 -7.27 -10.93
N VAL A 246 5.81 -8.30 -10.12
CA VAL A 246 6.76 -8.69 -9.08
C VAL A 246 7.19 -10.13 -9.33
N PHE A 247 8.46 -10.40 -9.15
CA PHE A 247 9.06 -11.72 -9.31
C PHE A 247 9.88 -12.09 -8.08
N VAL A 248 9.88 -13.36 -7.72
CA VAL A 248 10.64 -13.87 -6.58
C VAL A 248 11.47 -15.04 -7.05
N THR A 249 12.74 -15.05 -6.69
CA THR A 249 13.64 -16.16 -6.97
C THR A 249 13.32 -17.38 -6.09
N LYS A 250 13.78 -18.54 -6.49
CA LYS A 250 13.96 -19.65 -5.55
C LYS A 250 14.96 -19.27 -4.46
N ALA A 251 15.22 -20.15 -3.49
CA ALA A 251 16.26 -19.93 -2.49
C ALA A 251 17.58 -19.57 -3.17
N PHE A 252 18.20 -18.46 -2.74
CA PHE A 252 19.42 -17.94 -3.33
C PHE A 252 20.42 -17.54 -2.22
N GLU A 253 21.29 -18.46 -1.87
CA GLU A 253 22.30 -18.32 -0.81
C GLU A 253 23.47 -17.36 -1.15
N PRO A 254 23.89 -17.18 -2.45
CA PRO A 254 25.06 -16.38 -2.75
C PRO A 254 24.97 -14.91 -2.36
N ILE A 255 23.75 -14.33 -2.27
CA ILE A 255 23.58 -12.93 -1.90
C ILE A 255 23.75 -12.73 -0.38
N GLN A 256 24.65 -11.81 0.01
CA GLN A 256 24.87 -11.48 1.42
C GLN A 256 23.61 -10.90 2.06
N LYS A 257 23.15 -11.48 3.15
CA LYS A 257 21.99 -11.02 3.93
C LYS A 257 22.44 -10.26 5.20
N PRO A 258 21.62 -9.32 5.71
CA PRO A 258 20.31 -8.94 5.16
C PRO A 258 20.42 -8.10 3.88
N VAL A 259 19.48 -8.29 2.96
CA VAL A 259 19.35 -7.48 1.73
C VAL A 259 18.39 -6.34 2.02
N PRO A 260 18.82 -5.06 1.97
CA PRO A 260 17.90 -3.93 2.12
C PRO A 260 16.92 -3.86 0.94
N MET A 261 15.92 -2.98 1.03
CA MET A 261 15.18 -2.58 -0.14
C MET A 261 16.06 -1.66 -0.98
N VAL A 262 16.48 -2.11 -2.16
CA VAL A 262 17.30 -1.35 -3.11
C VAL A 262 16.41 -0.84 -4.23
N LEU A 263 16.42 0.47 -4.47
CA LEU A 263 15.73 1.11 -5.58
C LEU A 263 16.71 1.81 -6.51
N ASP A 264 16.72 1.37 -7.73
CA ASP A 264 17.44 2.00 -8.84
C ASP A 264 16.45 2.90 -9.58
N ILE A 265 16.53 4.21 -9.31
CA ILE A 265 15.43 5.14 -9.60
C ILE A 265 15.19 5.34 -11.09
N GLU A 266 16.24 5.59 -11.88
CA GLU A 266 16.07 5.90 -13.30
C GLU A 266 15.47 4.75 -14.10
N PRO A 267 15.90 3.48 -13.92
CA PRO A 267 15.20 2.36 -14.54
C PRO A 267 13.93 1.93 -13.80
N ALA A 268 13.56 2.61 -12.68
CA ALA A 268 12.44 2.27 -11.83
C ALA A 268 12.43 0.80 -11.36
N PHE A 269 13.64 0.23 -11.14
CA PHE A 269 13.86 -1.15 -10.71
C PHE A 269 14.11 -1.23 -9.22
N TYR A 270 13.57 -2.27 -8.57
CA TYR A 270 13.84 -2.51 -7.17
C TYR A 270 14.00 -4.00 -6.86
N PHE A 271 14.72 -4.29 -5.77
CA PHE A 271 14.76 -5.63 -5.18
C PHE A 271 15.01 -5.59 -3.67
N ARG A 272 14.66 -6.68 -2.99
CA ARG A 272 14.88 -6.89 -1.56
C ARG A 272 14.99 -8.36 -1.21
N GLY A 273 15.41 -8.66 0.01
CA GLY A 273 15.33 -10.02 0.53
C GLY A 273 13.87 -10.49 0.66
N GLU A 274 13.62 -11.75 0.30
CA GLU A 274 12.32 -12.42 0.45
C GLU A 274 12.53 -13.85 0.93
N GLY A 275 12.38 -14.07 2.26
CA GLY A 275 12.71 -15.36 2.86
C GLY A 275 14.12 -15.82 2.46
N PRO A 276 14.28 -17.02 1.86
CA PRO A 276 15.58 -17.50 1.40
C PRO A 276 16.02 -16.90 0.04
N GLY A 277 15.13 -16.23 -0.68
CA GLY A 277 15.35 -15.68 -2.01
C GLY A 277 15.41 -14.15 -2.06
N VAL A 278 15.12 -13.62 -3.24
CA VAL A 278 15.07 -12.19 -3.56
C VAL A 278 13.77 -11.88 -4.28
N LEU A 279 13.07 -10.85 -3.84
CA LEU A 279 11.93 -10.26 -4.53
C LEU A 279 12.44 -9.10 -5.38
N MET A 280 11.98 -9.01 -6.62
CA MET A 280 12.33 -7.93 -7.54
C MET A 280 11.12 -7.48 -8.36
N GLY A 281 11.14 -6.23 -8.78
CA GLY A 281 10.11 -5.65 -9.62
C GLY A 281 10.60 -4.39 -10.32
N MET A 282 9.77 -3.89 -11.24
CA MET A 282 10.06 -2.69 -11.99
C MET A 282 8.76 -2.03 -12.43
N SER A 283 8.77 -0.70 -12.56
CA SER A 283 7.69 0.03 -13.24
C SER A 283 7.89 -0.03 -14.75
N ASP A 284 6.80 -0.25 -15.50
CA ASP A 284 6.78 -0.10 -16.95
C ASP A 284 6.10 1.24 -17.30
N PRO A 285 6.80 2.21 -17.90
CA PRO A 285 6.19 3.48 -18.28
C PRO A 285 5.13 3.34 -19.38
N ASP A 286 5.20 2.25 -20.17
CA ASP A 286 4.27 1.97 -21.26
C ASP A 286 3.06 1.11 -20.81
N GLU A 287 2.99 0.72 -19.53
CA GLU A 287 1.86 -0.06 -19.01
C GLU A 287 0.56 0.74 -19.13
N PRO A 288 -0.46 0.24 -19.84
CA PRO A 288 -1.74 0.93 -19.95
C PRO A 288 -2.53 0.85 -18.64
N SER A 289 -3.29 1.91 -18.35
CA SER A 289 -4.23 1.86 -17.23
C SER A 289 -5.27 0.76 -17.42
N SER A 290 -5.29 -0.20 -16.52
CA SER A 290 -6.19 -1.36 -16.56
C SER A 290 -6.25 -2.07 -15.21
N PHE A 291 -7.20 -2.99 -15.06
CA PHE A 291 -7.28 -3.92 -13.92
C PHE A 291 -6.64 -5.28 -14.22
N ASN A 292 -5.72 -5.36 -15.20
CA ASN A 292 -4.99 -6.58 -15.51
C ASN A 292 -4.07 -6.98 -14.36
N LEU A 293 -4.13 -8.24 -13.92
CA LEU A 293 -3.28 -8.81 -12.86
C LEU A 293 -2.33 -9.91 -13.38
N ASN A 294 -2.40 -10.20 -14.68
CA ASN A 294 -1.51 -11.20 -15.27
C ASN A 294 -0.09 -10.62 -15.39
N TRP A 295 0.91 -11.43 -15.10
CA TRP A 295 2.30 -11.12 -15.43
C TRP A 295 2.68 -11.75 -16.77
N ASP A 296 3.75 -11.30 -17.40
CA ASP A 296 4.22 -11.81 -18.69
C ASP A 296 5.75 -12.02 -18.73
N TYR A 297 6.17 -12.96 -19.57
CA TYR A 297 7.58 -13.33 -19.70
C TYR A 297 8.42 -12.22 -20.35
N SER A 298 7.87 -11.44 -21.27
CA SER A 298 8.61 -10.37 -21.92
C SER A 298 9.00 -9.26 -20.94
N PHE A 299 8.15 -9.02 -19.95
CA PHE A 299 8.47 -8.08 -18.89
C PHE A 299 9.47 -8.65 -17.88
N LEU A 300 9.38 -9.96 -17.58
CA LEU A 300 10.37 -10.63 -16.74
C LEU A 300 11.77 -10.52 -17.32
N GLU A 301 11.96 -10.67 -18.63
CA GLU A 301 13.27 -10.49 -19.29
C GLU A 301 13.84 -9.11 -19.01
N LYS A 302 13.03 -8.04 -19.13
CA LYS A 302 13.45 -6.68 -18.78
C LYS A 302 13.89 -6.54 -17.31
N VAL A 303 13.15 -7.19 -16.39
CA VAL A 303 13.48 -7.17 -14.96
C VAL A 303 14.78 -7.90 -14.68
N ILE A 304 15.02 -9.05 -15.32
CA ILE A 304 16.27 -9.83 -15.19
C ILE A 304 17.44 -9.01 -15.69
N ASP A 305 17.34 -8.34 -16.83
CA ASP A 305 18.41 -7.49 -17.37
C ASP A 305 18.81 -6.37 -16.37
N LYS A 306 17.81 -5.75 -15.72
CA LYS A 306 18.07 -4.72 -14.69
C LYS A 306 18.67 -5.30 -13.42
N ALA A 307 18.18 -6.47 -13.00
CA ALA A 307 18.72 -7.17 -11.85
C ALA A 307 20.18 -7.57 -12.05
N ALA A 308 20.52 -8.18 -13.20
CA ALA A 308 21.88 -8.56 -13.57
C ALA A 308 22.81 -7.35 -13.66
N HIS A 309 22.32 -6.24 -14.24
CA HIS A 309 23.10 -4.99 -14.30
C HIS A 309 23.40 -4.44 -12.89
N ARG A 310 22.39 -4.31 -12.03
CA ARG A 310 22.54 -3.71 -10.70
C ARG A 310 23.19 -4.62 -9.67
N ALA A 311 22.92 -5.88 -9.72
CA ALA A 311 23.47 -6.90 -8.84
C ALA A 311 23.87 -8.14 -9.66
N PRO A 312 25.07 -8.17 -10.29
CA PRO A 312 25.49 -9.24 -11.20
C PRO A 312 25.40 -10.65 -10.61
N ILE A 313 25.52 -10.76 -9.29
CA ILE A 313 25.36 -12.04 -8.60
C ILE A 313 23.97 -12.68 -8.85
N LEU A 314 22.94 -11.88 -9.20
CA LEU A 314 21.60 -12.36 -9.47
C LEU A 314 21.44 -13.04 -10.85
N GLU A 315 22.45 -13.00 -11.73
CA GLU A 315 22.44 -13.74 -13.00
C GLU A 315 22.28 -15.24 -12.79
N ASP A 316 22.78 -15.77 -11.67
CA ASP A 316 22.70 -17.17 -11.32
C ASP A 316 21.39 -17.55 -10.57
N ALA A 317 20.50 -16.59 -10.32
CA ALA A 317 19.29 -16.82 -9.56
C ALA A 317 18.16 -17.36 -10.45
N GLU A 318 17.52 -18.45 -10.01
CA GLU A 318 16.36 -19.01 -10.69
C GLU A 318 15.07 -18.33 -10.23
N ILE A 319 14.21 -17.92 -11.16
CA ILE A 319 12.88 -17.38 -10.84
C ILE A 319 11.97 -18.52 -10.36
N GLY A 320 11.36 -18.32 -9.20
CA GLY A 320 10.44 -19.27 -8.58
C GLY A 320 8.98 -18.97 -8.86
N ARG A 321 8.58 -17.69 -8.77
CA ARG A 321 7.20 -17.23 -8.97
C ARG A 321 7.16 -15.77 -9.40
N GLY A 322 6.02 -15.37 -10.00
CA GLY A 322 5.71 -13.97 -10.30
C GLY A 322 4.22 -13.70 -10.21
N TRP A 323 3.86 -12.45 -10.02
CA TRP A 323 2.47 -11.99 -10.01
C TRP A 323 2.36 -10.52 -10.44
N GLY A 324 1.15 -10.10 -10.82
CA GLY A 324 0.81 -8.70 -11.05
C GLY A 324 0.01 -8.13 -9.88
N GLY A 325 0.34 -6.92 -9.45
CA GLY A 325 -0.43 -6.11 -8.52
C GLY A 325 -0.91 -4.83 -9.18
N LEU A 326 -1.74 -4.04 -8.51
CA LEU A 326 -2.22 -2.76 -9.03
C LEU A 326 -1.77 -1.60 -8.14
N TYR A 327 -1.18 -0.60 -8.75
CA TYR A 327 -1.04 0.73 -8.16
C TYR A 327 -2.28 1.57 -8.46
N ALA A 328 -2.68 2.40 -7.50
CA ALA A 328 -3.72 3.41 -7.65
C ALA A 328 -3.03 4.77 -7.81
N ILE A 329 -2.80 5.21 -9.04
CA ILE A 329 -1.97 6.37 -9.36
C ILE A 329 -2.81 7.63 -9.49
N THR A 330 -2.35 8.71 -8.87
CA THR A 330 -2.82 10.09 -9.01
C THR A 330 -1.83 10.90 -9.87
N PRO A 331 -2.22 12.06 -10.41
CA PRO A 331 -1.34 12.87 -11.25
C PRO A 331 -0.08 13.43 -10.58
N ASP A 332 -0.06 13.50 -9.26
CA ASP A 332 1.05 14.05 -8.44
C ASP A 332 1.63 13.02 -7.46
N ASP A 333 1.29 11.76 -7.64
CA ASP A 333 1.70 10.62 -6.82
C ASP A 333 1.35 10.72 -5.32
N ASN A 334 0.59 11.73 -4.91
CA ASN A 334 0.09 11.87 -3.55
C ASN A 334 -1.34 11.33 -3.42
N PRO A 335 -1.71 10.73 -2.27
CA PRO A 335 -3.07 10.23 -2.04
C PRO A 335 -4.10 11.36 -1.94
N ILE A 336 -5.37 10.99 -2.08
CA ILE A 336 -6.51 11.83 -1.75
C ILE A 336 -7.04 11.34 -0.41
N ILE A 337 -7.01 12.20 0.63
CA ILE A 337 -7.43 11.84 2.00
C ILE A 337 -8.36 12.94 2.52
N GLY A 338 -9.54 12.55 3.02
CA GLY A 338 -10.47 13.46 3.69
C GLY A 338 -11.92 13.28 3.30
N SER A 339 -12.76 14.27 3.63
CA SER A 339 -14.16 14.33 3.23
C SER A 339 -14.32 14.83 1.80
N LEU A 340 -15.41 14.43 1.15
CA LEU A 340 -15.77 14.91 -0.20
C LEU A 340 -16.91 15.93 -0.09
N PRO A 341 -16.66 17.23 -0.31
CA PRO A 341 -17.65 18.28 -0.20
C PRO A 341 -18.84 18.08 -1.16
N GLY A 342 -20.06 18.29 -0.65
CA GLY A 342 -21.30 18.03 -1.41
C GLY A 342 -21.91 16.65 -1.17
N ALA A 343 -21.20 15.79 -0.41
CA ALA A 343 -21.69 14.51 0.09
C ALA A 343 -21.32 14.36 1.56
N GLU A 344 -22.09 15.01 2.44
CA GLU A 344 -21.87 14.92 3.89
C GLU A 344 -21.91 13.44 4.35
N GLY A 345 -20.88 13.03 5.09
CA GLY A 345 -20.68 11.64 5.51
C GLY A 345 -19.89 10.77 4.53
N LEU A 346 -19.42 11.31 3.40
CA LEU A 346 -18.50 10.60 2.50
C LEU A 346 -17.05 11.00 2.75
N PHE A 347 -16.21 10.00 3.05
CA PHE A 347 -14.78 10.15 3.24
C PHE A 347 -14.02 9.24 2.28
N CYS A 348 -12.77 9.57 2.00
CA CYS A 348 -11.91 8.71 1.20
C CYS A 348 -10.45 8.73 1.67
N ALA A 349 -9.73 7.63 1.38
CA ALA A 349 -8.27 7.58 1.35
C ALA A 349 -7.85 6.64 0.22
N ILE A 350 -7.58 7.21 -0.95
CA ILE A 350 -7.31 6.51 -2.21
C ILE A 350 -6.16 7.14 -2.97
N GLY A 351 -5.62 6.46 -3.98
CA GLY A 351 -4.64 7.05 -4.88
C GLY A 351 -3.22 7.15 -4.31
N PHE A 352 -2.76 6.14 -3.57
CA PHE A 352 -1.45 6.15 -2.90
C PHE A 352 -0.26 5.85 -3.82
N SER A 353 -0.45 5.69 -5.10
CA SER A 353 0.61 5.58 -6.12
C SER A 353 1.76 4.59 -5.75
N GLY A 354 1.42 3.44 -5.14
CA GLY A 354 2.38 2.40 -4.75
C GLY A 354 2.86 2.42 -3.31
N HIS A 355 2.67 3.50 -2.55
CA HIS A 355 3.15 3.61 -1.17
C HIS A 355 2.05 3.55 -0.10
N GLY A 356 0.86 3.02 -0.42
CA GLY A 356 -0.30 3.01 0.51
C GLY A 356 -0.18 2.04 1.68
N PHE A 357 0.69 1.04 1.62
CA PHE A 357 0.90 0.13 2.74
C PHE A 357 1.47 0.85 3.96
N GLN A 358 2.58 1.53 3.77
CA GLN A 358 3.36 2.12 4.87
C GLN A 358 2.62 3.20 5.68
N PRO A 359 1.83 4.16 5.13
CA PRO A 359 1.14 5.17 5.93
C PRO A 359 -0.19 4.68 6.50
N SER A 360 -0.60 3.44 6.24
CA SER A 360 -1.94 2.96 6.57
C SER A 360 -2.34 3.07 8.05
N PRO A 361 -1.46 2.88 9.05
CA PRO A 361 -1.83 3.10 10.44
C PRO A 361 -2.18 4.57 10.71
N THR A 362 -1.35 5.49 10.25
CA THR A 362 -1.56 6.94 10.44
C THR A 362 -2.81 7.42 9.73
N VAL A 363 -3.03 6.97 8.48
CA VAL A 363 -4.22 7.34 7.70
C VAL A 363 -5.50 6.79 8.33
N GLY A 364 -5.48 5.54 8.85
CA GLY A 364 -6.62 4.97 9.58
C GLY A 364 -6.95 5.79 10.83
N ARG A 365 -5.94 6.25 11.59
CA ARG A 365 -6.12 7.16 12.72
C ARG A 365 -6.75 8.48 12.27
N ILE A 366 -6.19 9.13 11.25
CA ILE A 366 -6.67 10.40 10.70
C ILE A 366 -8.15 10.30 10.28
N LEU A 367 -8.51 9.26 9.50
CA LEU A 367 -9.91 9.05 9.09
C LEU A 367 -10.82 8.86 10.30
N SER A 368 -10.38 8.14 11.34
CA SER A 368 -11.17 7.98 12.55
C SER A 368 -11.42 9.30 13.30
N GLU A 369 -10.43 10.20 13.31
CA GLU A 369 -10.54 11.54 13.89
C GLU A 369 -11.50 12.42 13.09
N LEU A 370 -11.33 12.46 11.76
CA LEU A 370 -12.24 13.22 10.89
C LEU A 370 -13.70 12.77 11.02
N ILE A 371 -13.93 11.46 11.13
CA ILE A 371 -15.29 10.88 11.23
C ILE A 371 -15.92 11.15 12.59
N LEU A 372 -15.16 11.02 13.68
CA LEU A 372 -15.70 11.08 15.04
C LEU A 372 -15.65 12.47 15.65
N ASP A 373 -14.60 13.24 15.36
CA ASP A 373 -14.38 14.57 15.94
C ASP A 373 -14.60 15.71 14.95
N GLY A 374 -14.74 15.40 13.65
CA GLY A 374 -14.85 16.40 12.57
C GLY A 374 -13.54 17.09 12.22
N ALA A 375 -12.43 16.77 12.88
CA ALA A 375 -11.12 17.39 12.67
C ALA A 375 -9.98 16.43 13.03
N THR A 376 -8.78 16.71 12.53
CA THR A 376 -7.52 16.02 12.87
C THR A 376 -6.43 17.07 13.06
N ASP A 377 -5.38 16.74 13.82
CA ASP A 377 -4.18 17.58 13.98
C ASP A 377 -3.22 17.50 12.78
N PHE A 378 -3.55 16.66 11.79
CA PHE A 378 -2.74 16.47 10.61
C PHE A 378 -3.16 17.46 9.50
N ASP A 379 -2.18 18.17 8.90
CA ASP A 379 -2.45 19.02 7.74
C ASP A 379 -2.73 18.15 6.50
N LEU A 380 -4.00 18.13 6.09
CA LEU A 380 -4.46 17.40 4.92
C LEU A 380 -4.49 18.26 3.62
N SER A 381 -4.06 19.51 3.67
CA SER A 381 -4.08 20.37 2.48
C SER A 381 -3.29 19.78 1.29
N PRO A 382 -2.15 19.07 1.48
CA PRO A 382 -1.45 18.40 0.38
C PRO A 382 -2.21 17.20 -0.21
N PHE A 383 -3.20 16.68 0.51
CA PHE A 383 -3.98 15.50 0.14
C PHE A 383 -5.44 15.81 -0.21
N ALA A 384 -5.78 17.12 -0.32
CA ALA A 384 -7.13 17.55 -0.65
C ALA A 384 -7.54 17.10 -2.06
N HIS A 385 -8.81 16.70 -2.23
CA HIS A 385 -9.35 16.20 -3.50
C HIS A 385 -9.35 17.26 -4.63
N ASP A 386 -9.38 18.55 -4.29
CA ASP A 386 -9.46 19.67 -5.23
C ASP A 386 -8.10 20.33 -5.54
N ARG A 387 -6.98 19.73 -5.10
CA ARG A 387 -5.64 20.27 -5.32
C ARG A 387 -5.18 20.23 -6.78
N PHE A 388 -5.72 19.33 -7.60
CA PHE A 388 -5.28 19.10 -8.98
C PHE A 388 -5.54 20.25 -9.96
N GLY A 389 -6.28 21.26 -9.57
CA GLY A 389 -6.46 22.51 -10.37
C GLY A 389 -5.68 23.70 -9.82
N ARG A 390 -4.93 23.53 -8.74
CA ARG A 390 -4.17 24.58 -8.07
C ARG A 390 -2.69 24.43 -8.36
N VAL A 391 -2.01 25.48 -8.77
CA VAL A 391 -0.57 25.50 -9.17
C VAL A 391 0.41 25.22 -8.00
N THR A 392 -0.02 24.79 -6.83
CA THR A 392 0.75 24.85 -5.58
C THR A 392 1.24 23.52 -5.02
N GLY A 393 0.90 22.37 -5.60
CA GLY A 393 1.37 21.07 -5.12
C GLY A 393 2.63 20.62 -5.86
N LYS A 394 3.78 20.48 -5.16
CA LYS A 394 4.87 19.68 -5.71
C LYS A 394 4.40 18.22 -5.71
N ALA A 395 4.55 17.56 -6.85
CA ALA A 395 4.39 16.11 -6.93
C ALA A 395 5.36 15.43 -5.95
N GLU A 396 4.96 14.29 -5.38
CA GLU A 396 5.93 13.44 -4.70
C GLU A 396 6.89 12.89 -5.75
N THR A 397 8.17 13.11 -5.54
CA THR A 397 9.17 12.66 -6.50
C THR A 397 9.68 11.26 -6.13
N ARG A 398 9.92 10.43 -7.15
CA ARG A 398 10.56 9.11 -6.99
C ARG A 398 9.69 8.07 -6.30
N VAL A 399 8.48 7.92 -6.77
CA VAL A 399 7.65 6.74 -6.52
C VAL A 399 7.92 5.70 -7.61
N VAL A 400 8.28 4.48 -7.22
CA VAL A 400 8.62 3.37 -8.13
C VAL A 400 7.58 2.26 -8.03
#